data_78c51b94c8a278a5c657a1e326a86e86
#
_entry.id   78c51b94c8a278a5c657a1e326a86e86
#
_cell.length_a   1.000
_cell.length_b   1.000
_cell.length_c   1.000
_cell.angle_alpha   90.00
_cell.angle_beta   90.00
_cell.angle_gamma   90.00
#
_symmetry.space_group_name_H-M   'P 1'
#
loop_
_entity.id
_entity.type
_entity.pdbx_description
1 polymer ?
#
loop_
_entity_poly.entity_id
_entity_poly.type
_entity_poly.pdbx_seq_one_letter_code
_entity_poly.pdbx_strand_id
1 'polypeptide(L)'
;MESFNELMMRRRSSRKFTAEPIAPDQVQELLKAALVAPTSKNAHSWQFVAVEDREMLERLAACRKMGSSFLSGCALAVVVMGDVTVTDVWVEDASIAAAYMQLQAEDLGLGSCWCQVRNRHTPDDTEAEQYVRDLLDIPYQLGVLCIVGFGHRERVGRPHDEAALLWEHVHIGCYRTAEIAGDGQVQA
;
A
#
# COMPACT_ATOMS: atom_id res chain seq x y z
N MET A 1 -6.48 -18.89 -16.74
CA MET A 1 -5.64 -17.82 -16.14
C MET A 1 -6.54 -16.62 -15.97
N GLU A 2 -6.68 -16.12 -14.76
CA GLU A 2 -7.48 -14.93 -14.47
C GLU A 2 -6.86 -13.72 -15.18
N SER A 3 -7.68 -12.80 -15.69
CA SER A 3 -7.19 -11.58 -16.34
C SER A 3 -6.70 -10.57 -15.31
N PHE A 4 -5.76 -9.70 -15.70
CA PHE A 4 -5.29 -8.62 -14.83
C PHE A 4 -6.44 -7.68 -14.39
N ASN A 5 -7.44 -7.50 -15.25
CA ASN A 5 -8.63 -6.71 -14.92
C ASN A 5 -9.44 -7.35 -13.78
N GLU A 6 -9.66 -8.67 -13.83
CA GLU A 6 -10.37 -9.40 -12.77
C GLU A 6 -9.63 -9.32 -11.45
N LEU A 7 -8.29 -9.45 -11.47
CA LEU A 7 -7.42 -9.29 -10.31
C LEU A 7 -7.57 -7.90 -9.66
N MET A 8 -7.52 -6.82 -10.44
CA MET A 8 -7.71 -5.44 -9.95
C MET A 8 -9.09 -5.24 -9.32
N MET A 9 -10.13 -5.75 -9.97
CA MET A 9 -11.52 -5.62 -9.50
C MET A 9 -11.76 -6.41 -8.20
N ARG A 10 -11.06 -7.52 -8.00
CA ARG A 10 -11.18 -8.36 -6.81
C ARG A 10 -10.37 -7.83 -5.63
N ARG A 11 -9.23 -7.19 -5.86
CA ARG A 11 -8.34 -6.73 -4.78
C ARG A 11 -9.05 -5.82 -3.79
N ARG A 12 -9.02 -6.16 -2.51
CA ARG A 12 -9.58 -5.37 -1.40
C ARG A 12 -8.59 -5.32 -0.23
N SER A 13 -8.67 -4.26 0.58
CA SER A 13 -7.91 -4.17 1.83
C SER A 13 -8.44 -5.16 2.86
N SER A 14 -7.61 -6.11 3.27
CA SER A 14 -7.90 -7.11 4.31
C SER A 14 -7.20 -6.71 5.61
N ARG A 15 -7.96 -6.64 6.71
CA ARG A 15 -7.47 -6.24 8.04
C ARG A 15 -7.67 -7.34 9.09
N LYS A 16 -8.13 -8.50 8.65
CA LYS A 16 -8.28 -9.70 9.48
C LYS A 16 -7.62 -10.87 8.75
N PHE A 17 -6.70 -11.49 9.45
CA PHE A 17 -5.87 -12.56 8.93
C PHE A 17 -5.96 -13.77 9.84
N THR A 18 -5.75 -14.96 9.27
CA THR A 18 -5.57 -16.19 10.05
C THR A 18 -4.18 -16.22 10.66
N ALA A 19 -3.95 -17.14 11.59
CA ALA A 19 -2.61 -17.35 12.17
C ALA A 19 -1.65 -18.15 11.25
N GLU A 20 -2.11 -18.52 10.05
CA GLU A 20 -1.31 -19.29 9.10
C GLU A 20 -0.15 -18.45 8.56
N PRO A 21 1.10 -18.96 8.60
CA PRO A 21 2.25 -18.26 8.04
C PRO A 21 2.17 -18.21 6.52
N ILE A 22 2.76 -17.20 5.91
CA ILE A 22 2.96 -17.13 4.46
C ILE A 22 4.15 -18.02 4.10
N ALA A 23 4.02 -18.84 3.05
CA ALA A 23 5.10 -19.68 2.58
C ALA A 23 6.30 -18.84 2.09
N PRO A 24 7.56 -19.27 2.32
CA PRO A 24 8.76 -18.47 1.96
C PRO A 24 8.85 -18.10 0.48
N ASP A 25 8.39 -18.95 -0.42
CA ASP A 25 8.31 -18.67 -1.85
C ASP A 25 7.29 -17.57 -2.17
N GLN A 26 6.15 -17.53 -1.50
CA GLN A 26 5.17 -16.45 -1.63
C GLN A 26 5.71 -15.13 -1.09
N VAL A 27 6.46 -15.14 0.03
CA VAL A 27 7.15 -13.94 0.55
C VAL A 27 8.15 -13.43 -0.50
N GLN A 28 8.91 -14.33 -1.12
CA GLN A 28 9.85 -13.97 -2.17
C GLN A 28 9.14 -13.33 -3.39
N GLU A 29 8.00 -13.86 -3.82
CA GLU A 29 7.23 -13.29 -4.94
C GLU A 29 6.65 -11.91 -4.59
N LEU A 30 6.21 -11.67 -3.35
CA LEU A 30 5.78 -10.35 -2.88
C LEU A 30 6.93 -9.33 -2.96
N LEU A 31 8.11 -9.68 -2.44
CA LEU A 31 9.28 -8.79 -2.45
C LEU A 31 9.79 -8.55 -3.87
N LYS A 32 9.78 -9.58 -4.72
CA LYS A 32 10.12 -9.46 -6.14
C LYS A 32 9.20 -8.48 -6.88
N ALA A 33 7.89 -8.50 -6.59
CA ALA A 33 6.96 -7.53 -7.17
C ALA A 33 7.35 -6.09 -6.82
N ALA A 34 7.79 -5.82 -5.58
CA ALA A 34 8.30 -4.51 -5.20
C ALA A 34 9.56 -4.12 -5.96
N LEU A 35 10.50 -5.07 -6.12
CA LEU A 35 11.81 -4.83 -6.76
C LEU A 35 11.74 -4.62 -8.28
N VAL A 36 10.65 -5.05 -8.95
CA VAL A 36 10.43 -4.81 -10.38
C VAL A 36 9.56 -3.56 -10.65
N ALA A 37 9.08 -2.89 -9.60
CA ALA A 37 8.28 -1.69 -9.75
C ALA A 37 9.08 -0.58 -10.45
N PRO A 38 8.49 0.14 -11.41
CA PRO A 38 9.16 1.25 -12.09
C PRO A 38 9.45 2.40 -11.13
N THR A 39 10.54 3.13 -11.41
CA THR A 39 10.93 4.32 -10.66
C THR A 39 11.28 5.46 -11.59
N SER A 40 11.14 6.70 -11.10
CA SER A 40 11.58 7.89 -11.82
C SER A 40 13.07 7.77 -12.17
N LYS A 41 13.41 8.03 -13.43
CA LYS A 41 14.80 7.98 -13.98
C LYS A 41 15.54 6.68 -13.65
N ASN A 42 14.83 5.60 -13.36
CA ASN A 42 15.37 4.31 -12.93
C ASN A 42 16.25 4.44 -11.66
N ALA A 43 15.86 5.32 -10.74
CA ALA A 43 16.65 5.68 -9.56
C ALA A 43 16.68 4.58 -8.47
N HIS A 44 15.65 3.71 -8.44
CA HIS A 44 15.52 2.61 -7.46
C HIS A 44 15.79 3.06 -6.01
N SER A 45 15.23 4.21 -5.63
CA SER A 45 15.43 4.83 -4.31
C SER A 45 14.74 4.09 -3.18
N TRP A 46 13.77 3.22 -3.49
CA TRP A 46 13.01 2.47 -2.50
C TRP A 46 13.87 1.43 -1.76
N GLN A 47 13.54 1.24 -0.48
CA GLN A 47 14.10 0.24 0.40
C GLN A 47 12.97 -0.45 1.16
N PHE A 48 13.18 -1.69 1.59
CA PHE A 48 12.15 -2.48 2.26
C PHE A 48 12.72 -3.19 3.48
N VAL A 49 11.94 -3.22 4.57
CA VAL A 49 12.18 -4.11 5.70
C VAL A 49 11.01 -5.07 5.82
N ALA A 50 11.26 -6.36 5.68
CA ALA A 50 10.28 -7.43 5.87
C ALA A 50 10.33 -7.91 7.32
N VAL A 51 9.19 -7.96 7.99
CA VAL A 51 9.05 -8.32 9.41
C VAL A 51 8.02 -9.43 9.54
N GLU A 52 8.44 -10.59 10.07
CA GLU A 52 7.60 -11.75 10.39
C GLU A 52 7.55 -12.03 11.90
N ASP A 53 8.47 -11.43 12.67
CA ASP A 53 8.55 -11.58 14.12
C ASP A 53 7.29 -11.03 14.79
N ARG A 54 6.65 -11.86 15.61
CA ARG A 54 5.37 -11.55 16.23
C ARG A 54 5.41 -10.35 17.17
N GLU A 55 6.44 -10.26 17.99
CA GLU A 55 6.62 -9.16 18.93
C GLU A 55 6.84 -7.85 18.17
N MET A 56 7.64 -7.90 17.11
CA MET A 56 7.88 -6.73 16.26
C MET A 56 6.61 -6.29 15.53
N LEU A 57 5.78 -7.22 15.04
CA LEU A 57 4.48 -6.88 14.42
C LEU A 57 3.53 -6.21 15.42
N GLU A 58 3.51 -6.65 16.68
CA GLU A 58 2.74 -6.00 17.75
C GLU A 58 3.24 -4.58 18.04
N ARG A 59 4.55 -4.37 18.07
CA ARG A 59 5.16 -3.04 18.22
C ARG A 59 4.85 -2.14 17.03
N LEU A 60 4.95 -2.64 15.79
CA LEU A 60 4.57 -1.89 14.59
C LEU A 60 3.08 -1.51 14.59
N ALA A 61 2.21 -2.32 15.17
CA ALA A 61 0.78 -1.99 15.29
C ALA A 61 0.51 -0.76 16.17
N ALA A 62 1.45 -0.37 17.04
CA ALA A 62 1.37 0.84 17.88
C ALA A 62 1.84 2.13 17.17
N CYS A 63 2.34 2.06 15.93
CA CYS A 63 2.92 3.21 15.22
C CYS A 63 1.95 4.36 14.95
N ARG A 64 0.64 4.18 15.15
CA ARG A 64 -0.39 5.20 14.89
C ARG A 64 -1.48 5.20 15.95
N LYS A 65 -2.14 6.38 16.11
CA LYS A 65 -3.35 6.53 16.94
C LYS A 65 -4.49 5.59 16.51
N MET A 66 -4.68 5.39 15.22
CA MET A 66 -5.73 4.52 14.65
C MET A 66 -5.32 3.95 13.30
N GLY A 67 -5.84 2.75 12.97
CA GLY A 67 -5.73 2.15 11.64
C GLY A 67 -4.45 1.36 11.39
N SER A 68 -3.63 1.08 12.42
CA SER A 68 -2.45 0.22 12.38
C SER A 68 -2.63 -1.09 13.15
N SER A 69 -3.65 -1.21 14.01
CA SER A 69 -3.85 -2.37 14.88
C SER A 69 -3.92 -3.72 14.14
N PHE A 70 -4.33 -3.73 12.87
CA PHE A 70 -4.36 -4.96 12.06
C PHE A 70 -2.97 -5.56 11.82
N LEU A 71 -1.89 -4.78 11.95
CA LEU A 71 -0.52 -5.26 11.77
C LEU A 71 -0.15 -6.35 12.79
N SER A 72 -0.69 -6.29 14.00
CA SER A 72 -0.49 -7.34 15.00
C SER A 72 -1.09 -8.70 14.60
N GLY A 73 -2.00 -8.73 13.65
CA GLY A 73 -2.61 -9.95 13.12
C GLY A 73 -2.02 -10.44 11.79
N CYS A 74 -1.07 -9.71 11.20
CA CYS A 74 -0.43 -10.10 9.95
C CYS A 74 0.52 -11.30 10.15
N ALA A 75 0.77 -12.04 9.08
CA ALA A 75 1.87 -13.01 9.01
C ALA A 75 3.18 -12.34 8.57
N LEU A 76 3.07 -11.26 7.79
CA LEU A 76 4.21 -10.48 7.29
C LEU A 76 3.83 -9.00 7.25
N ALA A 77 4.71 -8.11 7.66
CA ALA A 77 4.63 -6.68 7.38
C ALA A 77 5.86 -6.24 6.57
N VAL A 78 5.65 -5.46 5.54
CA VAL A 78 6.75 -4.85 4.77
C VAL A 78 6.71 -3.35 4.98
N VAL A 79 7.75 -2.82 5.61
CA VAL A 79 7.97 -1.36 5.73
C VAL A 79 8.54 -0.85 4.43
N VAL A 80 7.88 0.12 3.83
CA VAL A 80 8.23 0.69 2.53
C VAL A 80 8.81 2.08 2.73
N MET A 81 10.02 2.27 2.25
CA MET A 81 10.84 3.47 2.44
C MET A 81 11.40 3.97 1.11
N GLY A 82 11.87 5.20 1.08
CA GLY A 82 12.63 5.73 -0.03
C GLY A 82 13.78 6.62 0.45
N ASP A 83 14.90 6.57 -0.26
CA ASP A 83 16.03 7.45 0.00
C ASP A 83 15.70 8.85 -0.53
N VAL A 84 15.50 9.80 0.40
CA VAL A 84 15.11 11.18 0.10
C VAL A 84 16.25 12.00 -0.52
N THR A 85 17.48 11.47 -0.49
CA THR A 85 18.66 12.12 -1.09
C THR A 85 18.86 11.74 -2.55
N VAL A 86 18.27 10.64 -2.99
CA VAL A 86 18.38 10.09 -4.36
C VAL A 86 17.39 10.76 -5.31
N THR A 87 16.14 10.98 -4.86
CA THR A 87 15.09 11.57 -5.68
C THR A 87 14.05 12.30 -4.85
N ASP A 88 13.50 13.38 -5.39
CA ASP A 88 12.39 14.14 -4.82
C ASP A 88 11.02 13.45 -4.97
N VAL A 89 10.92 12.47 -5.89
CA VAL A 89 9.70 11.66 -6.15
C VAL A 89 9.73 10.28 -5.50
N TRP A 90 10.48 10.13 -4.39
CA TRP A 90 10.59 8.87 -3.67
C TRP A 90 9.24 8.36 -3.13
N VAL A 91 8.31 9.27 -2.84
CA VAL A 91 6.97 8.92 -2.35
C VAL A 91 6.17 8.20 -3.44
N GLU A 92 6.22 8.70 -4.66
CA GLU A 92 5.56 8.12 -5.83
C GLU A 92 6.17 6.75 -6.15
N ASP A 93 7.49 6.68 -6.24
CA ASP A 93 8.23 5.43 -6.51
C ASP A 93 7.90 4.35 -5.45
N ALA A 94 7.96 4.69 -4.17
CA ALA A 94 7.65 3.79 -3.07
C ALA A 94 6.16 3.38 -3.06
N SER A 95 5.26 4.29 -3.44
CA SER A 95 3.81 4.01 -3.54
C SER A 95 3.52 3.00 -4.65
N ILE A 96 4.19 3.11 -5.79
CA ILE A 96 4.06 2.15 -6.90
C ILE A 96 4.54 0.77 -6.45
N ALA A 97 5.70 0.67 -5.80
CA ALA A 97 6.22 -0.59 -5.29
C ALA A 97 5.24 -1.25 -4.28
N ALA A 98 4.67 -0.47 -3.37
CA ALA A 98 3.65 -0.96 -2.44
C ALA A 98 2.39 -1.46 -3.16
N ALA A 99 1.95 -0.78 -4.21
CA ALA A 99 0.80 -1.20 -5.03
C ALA A 99 1.08 -2.51 -5.77
N TYR A 100 2.28 -2.68 -6.32
CA TYR A 100 2.71 -3.94 -6.96
C TYR A 100 2.67 -5.11 -5.98
N MET A 101 3.20 -4.94 -4.76
CA MET A 101 3.10 -5.99 -3.73
C MET A 101 1.65 -6.35 -3.39
N GLN A 102 0.75 -5.35 -3.32
CA GLN A 102 -0.66 -5.61 -3.01
C GLN A 102 -1.39 -6.35 -4.14
N LEU A 103 -1.03 -6.09 -5.40
CA LEU A 103 -1.55 -6.83 -6.55
C LEU A 103 -1.00 -8.26 -6.56
N GLN A 104 0.30 -8.43 -6.30
CA GLN A 104 0.92 -9.76 -6.18
C GLN A 104 0.31 -10.58 -5.04
N ALA A 105 0.02 -9.94 -3.89
CA ALA A 105 -0.67 -10.60 -2.78
C ALA A 105 -2.05 -11.14 -3.21
N GLU A 106 -2.81 -10.35 -3.97
CA GLU A 106 -4.11 -10.77 -4.49
C GLU A 106 -3.98 -11.94 -5.47
N ASP A 107 -2.97 -11.95 -6.34
CA ASP A 107 -2.67 -13.04 -7.28
C ASP A 107 -2.32 -14.34 -6.55
N LEU A 108 -1.56 -14.24 -5.45
CA LEU A 108 -1.20 -15.35 -4.57
C LEU A 108 -2.35 -15.81 -3.63
N GLY A 109 -3.53 -15.20 -3.71
CA GLY A 109 -4.65 -15.49 -2.82
C GLY A 109 -4.52 -14.94 -1.41
N LEU A 110 -3.49 -14.13 -1.14
CA LEU A 110 -3.25 -13.48 0.14
C LEU A 110 -4.07 -12.20 0.29
N GLY A 111 -4.33 -11.82 1.53
CA GLY A 111 -4.85 -10.50 1.88
C GLY A 111 -3.73 -9.50 2.11
N SER A 112 -3.99 -8.23 1.81
CA SER A 112 -3.07 -7.14 2.12
C SER A 112 -3.81 -5.89 2.60
N CYS A 113 -3.12 -5.05 3.38
CA CYS A 113 -3.63 -3.73 3.75
C CYS A 113 -2.48 -2.73 3.94
N TRP A 114 -2.68 -1.54 3.39
CA TRP A 114 -1.79 -0.39 3.57
C TRP A 114 -2.03 0.28 4.93
N CYS A 115 -0.96 0.49 5.69
CA CYS A 115 -0.90 1.32 6.88
C CYS A 115 -0.04 2.55 6.57
N GLN A 116 -0.66 3.72 6.47
CA GLN A 116 0.05 4.98 6.26
C GLN A 116 0.92 5.32 7.47
N VAL A 117 2.21 5.62 7.26
CA VAL A 117 3.15 6.07 8.30
C VAL A 117 3.48 7.55 8.13
N ARG A 118 3.91 7.95 6.94
CA ARG A 118 4.25 9.33 6.62
C ARG A 118 3.13 10.30 6.99
N ASN A 119 3.45 11.39 7.67
CA ASN A 119 2.48 12.40 8.15
C ASN A 119 1.42 11.82 9.10
N ARG A 120 1.79 10.87 9.95
CA ARG A 120 0.95 10.31 11.00
C ARG A 120 1.68 10.35 12.34
N HIS A 121 0.93 10.17 13.44
CA HIS A 121 1.46 10.23 14.79
C HIS A 121 0.99 9.02 15.60
N THR A 122 1.81 8.63 16.57
CA THR A 122 1.51 7.66 17.62
C THR A 122 0.46 8.22 18.59
N PRO A 123 -0.10 7.40 19.50
CA PRO A 123 -0.95 7.88 20.59
C PRO A 123 -0.32 9.00 21.43
N ASP A 124 1.00 8.96 21.64
CA ASP A 124 1.77 9.94 22.43
C ASP A 124 2.22 11.15 21.61
N ASP A 125 1.67 11.32 20.42
CA ASP A 125 1.94 12.43 19.50
C ASP A 125 3.36 12.47 18.90
N THR A 126 4.14 11.39 19.03
CA THR A 126 5.39 11.19 18.30
C THR A 126 5.10 10.98 16.81
N GLU A 127 5.93 11.51 15.92
CA GLU A 127 5.81 11.20 14.50
C GLU A 127 5.92 9.70 14.27
N ALA A 128 4.94 9.12 13.57
CA ALA A 128 4.91 7.67 13.29
C ALA A 128 6.14 7.20 12.51
N GLU A 129 6.67 8.07 11.65
CA GLU A 129 7.91 7.83 10.91
C GLU A 129 9.10 7.69 11.86
N GLN A 130 9.23 8.61 12.84
CA GLN A 130 10.29 8.53 13.85
C GLN A 130 10.15 7.27 14.71
N TYR A 131 8.94 6.94 15.15
CA TYR A 131 8.67 5.71 15.91
C TYR A 131 9.12 4.45 15.17
N VAL A 132 8.74 4.31 13.87
CA VAL A 132 9.13 3.15 13.06
C VAL A 132 10.63 3.12 12.79
N ARG A 133 11.23 4.28 12.59
CA ARG A 133 12.68 4.43 12.38
C ARG A 133 13.47 3.94 13.60
N ASP A 134 13.09 4.39 14.80
CA ASP A 134 13.74 4.00 16.06
C ASP A 134 13.53 2.52 16.36
N LEU A 135 12.37 1.97 16.00
CA LEU A 135 12.02 0.57 16.22
C LEU A 135 12.85 -0.39 15.37
N LEU A 136 13.23 0.01 14.17
CA LEU A 136 13.88 -0.84 13.16
C LEU A 136 15.28 -0.38 12.77
N ASP A 137 15.89 0.54 13.51
CA ASP A 137 17.20 1.13 13.25
C ASP A 137 17.35 1.70 11.83
N ILE A 138 16.28 2.34 11.31
CA ILE A 138 16.24 2.90 9.96
C ILE A 138 16.99 4.23 9.94
N PRO A 139 18.00 4.42 9.07
CA PRO A 139 18.77 5.65 8.98
C PRO A 139 17.93 6.83 8.46
N TYR A 140 18.29 8.06 8.86
CA TYR A 140 17.52 9.29 8.60
C TYR A 140 17.33 9.63 7.12
N GLN A 141 18.23 9.22 6.24
CA GLN A 141 18.09 9.43 4.79
C GLN A 141 16.96 8.61 4.16
N LEU A 142 16.44 7.60 4.86
CA LEU A 142 15.31 6.81 4.40
C LEU A 142 14.00 7.34 4.99
N GLY A 143 13.18 7.98 4.15
CA GLY A 143 11.83 8.37 4.51
C GLY A 143 10.90 7.15 4.57
N VAL A 144 10.16 6.97 5.67
CA VAL A 144 9.22 5.86 5.85
C VAL A 144 7.84 6.25 5.34
N LEU A 145 7.43 5.66 4.21
CA LEU A 145 6.14 5.97 3.58
C LEU A 145 4.97 5.27 4.28
N CYS A 146 5.05 3.96 4.36
CA CYS A 146 3.96 3.12 4.82
C CYS A 146 4.47 1.74 5.27
N ILE A 147 3.56 0.97 5.87
CA ILE A 147 3.73 -0.46 6.13
C ILE A 147 2.61 -1.18 5.40
N VAL A 148 2.93 -2.19 4.61
CA VAL A 148 1.93 -3.08 4.02
C VAL A 148 1.92 -4.39 4.80
N GLY A 149 0.78 -4.70 5.43
CA GLY A 149 0.60 -5.97 6.13
C GLY A 149 -0.02 -7.01 5.21
N PHE A 150 0.44 -8.26 5.32
CA PHE A 150 0.04 -9.41 4.52
C PHE A 150 -0.32 -10.61 5.39
N GLY A 151 -1.17 -11.49 4.89
CA GLY A 151 -1.54 -12.75 5.55
C GLY A 151 -2.66 -13.47 4.81
N HIS A 152 -2.96 -14.69 5.22
CA HIS A 152 -4.14 -15.39 4.76
C HIS A 152 -5.39 -14.72 5.33
N ARG A 153 -6.30 -14.29 4.46
CA ARG A 153 -7.48 -13.52 4.85
C ARG A 153 -8.56 -14.42 5.48
N GLU A 154 -9.15 -13.97 6.59
CA GLU A 154 -10.29 -14.68 7.20
C GLU A 154 -11.54 -14.65 6.31
N ARG A 155 -11.68 -13.60 5.50
CA ARG A 155 -12.83 -13.42 4.59
C ARG A 155 -12.39 -12.78 3.29
N VAL A 156 -12.93 -13.26 2.19
CA VAL A 156 -12.79 -12.62 0.89
C VAL A 156 -13.73 -11.42 0.84
N GLY A 157 -13.20 -10.24 0.52
CA GLY A 157 -13.99 -9.03 0.33
C GLY A 157 -14.87 -9.12 -0.93
N ARG A 158 -15.93 -8.32 -0.98
CA ARG A 158 -16.68 -8.15 -2.24
C ARG A 158 -15.78 -7.49 -3.28
N PRO A 159 -15.72 -7.98 -4.52
CA PRO A 159 -15.09 -7.28 -5.63
C PRO A 159 -15.64 -5.86 -5.80
N HIS A 160 -14.91 -5.01 -6.48
CA HIS A 160 -15.44 -3.73 -6.93
C HIS A 160 -16.61 -3.97 -7.90
N ASP A 161 -17.62 -3.13 -7.82
CA ASP A 161 -18.75 -3.15 -8.76
C ASP A 161 -18.40 -2.21 -9.93
N GLU A 162 -18.39 -2.73 -11.13
CA GLU A 162 -18.09 -1.97 -12.34
C GLU A 162 -19.09 -0.82 -12.54
N ALA A 163 -20.36 -1.03 -12.17
CA ALA A 163 -21.40 -0.01 -12.25
C ALA A 163 -21.23 1.13 -11.23
N ALA A 164 -20.40 0.93 -10.19
CA ALA A 164 -20.09 1.93 -9.16
C ALA A 164 -18.77 2.66 -9.39
N LEU A 165 -18.14 2.48 -10.54
CA LEU A 165 -16.93 3.23 -10.89
C LEU A 165 -17.28 4.70 -11.14
N LEU A 166 -16.50 5.60 -10.56
CA LEU A 166 -16.74 7.05 -10.59
C LEU A 166 -16.23 7.65 -11.92
N TRP A 167 -16.89 7.32 -13.03
CA TRP A 167 -16.53 7.79 -14.35
C TRP A 167 -16.60 9.31 -14.49
N GLU A 168 -17.40 9.98 -13.65
CA GLU A 168 -17.47 11.43 -13.56
C GLU A 168 -16.16 12.09 -13.08
N HIS A 169 -15.22 11.33 -12.53
CA HIS A 169 -13.88 11.80 -12.19
C HIS A 169 -12.89 11.71 -13.37
N VAL A 170 -13.33 11.17 -14.51
CA VAL A 170 -12.50 11.04 -15.72
C VAL A 170 -12.88 12.13 -16.72
N HIS A 171 -11.97 13.03 -17.01
CA HIS A 171 -12.15 14.12 -17.96
C HIS A 171 -11.34 13.85 -19.22
N ILE A 172 -11.96 13.95 -20.40
CA ILE A 172 -11.31 13.74 -21.70
C ILE A 172 -10.97 15.09 -22.32
N GLY A 173 -9.70 15.28 -22.67
CA GLY A 173 -9.18 16.49 -23.32
C GLY A 173 -8.86 17.62 -22.35
N CYS A 174 -9.81 18.04 -21.51
CA CYS A 174 -9.62 19.09 -20.52
C CYS A 174 -10.48 18.82 -19.28
N TYR A 175 -10.12 19.41 -18.14
CA TYR A 175 -10.94 19.35 -16.93
C TYR A 175 -12.26 20.11 -17.15
N ARG A 176 -13.40 19.50 -16.81
CA ARG A 176 -14.74 20.11 -16.85
C ARG A 176 -15.44 19.92 -15.52
N THR A 177 -15.95 21.00 -14.93
CA THR A 177 -16.84 20.92 -13.77
C THR A 177 -18.25 20.56 -14.21
N ALA A 178 -19.03 19.87 -13.39
CA ALA A 178 -20.42 19.48 -13.69
C ALA A 178 -21.34 20.68 -14.00
N GLU A 179 -21.01 21.88 -13.54
CA GLU A 179 -21.79 23.11 -13.78
C GLU A 179 -21.71 23.62 -15.25
N ILE A 180 -20.68 23.21 -16.00
CA ILE A 180 -20.52 23.65 -17.42
C ILE A 180 -21.35 22.76 -18.37
N ALA A 181 -21.88 21.65 -17.90
CA ALA A 181 -22.66 20.72 -18.73
C ALA A 181 -24.15 21.12 -18.86
N GLY A 182 -24.60 22.19 -18.20
CA GLY A 182 -26.02 22.59 -18.11
C GLY A 182 -26.57 23.53 -19.17
N ASP A 183 -25.73 24.26 -19.93
CA ASP A 183 -26.20 25.30 -20.88
C ASP A 183 -25.53 25.22 -22.25
N GLY A 184 -25.68 24.10 -22.92
CA GLY A 184 -25.25 23.94 -24.30
C GLY A 184 -26.38 23.45 -25.20
N GLN A 185 -27.53 24.14 -25.22
CA GLN A 185 -28.43 24.05 -26.39
C GLN A 185 -27.75 24.75 -27.57
N VAL A 186 -27.07 23.98 -28.39
CA VAL A 186 -26.75 24.39 -29.75
C VAL A 186 -28.06 24.28 -30.53
N GLN A 187 -28.74 25.39 -30.73
CA GLN A 187 -29.71 25.52 -31.82
C GLN A 187 -28.97 25.58 -33.13
N ALA A 188 -29.47 24.84 -34.09
CA ALA A 188 -28.99 24.65 -35.46
C ALA A 188 -28.84 25.94 -36.25
#